data_5220f34b926d1f94ee6585068b97e07e
#
_entry.id   5220f34b926d1f94ee6585068b97e07e
#
_cell.length_a   1.000
_cell.length_b   1.000
_cell.length_c   1.000
_cell.angle_alpha   90.00
_cell.angle_beta   90.00
_cell.angle_gamma   90.00
#
_symmetry.space_group_name_H-M   'P 1'
#
loop_
_entity.id
_entity.type
_entity.pdbx_description
1 polymer ?
#
loop_
_entity_poly.entity_id
_entity_poly.type
_entity_poly.pdbx_seq_one_letter_code
_entity_poly.pdbx_strand_id
1 'polypeptide(L)'
;TLYLSQSGLGLGDRQMYLDEKFAPQRERYVAYIAELLQLAGWDDPQGNAQKIMALETQIAEAHWTRAESRDRDKTYNPVKFAELDTVAPGFPWQTYLAAAEVDYADAGVIRQDTAFPKIAKIFADADLDTLKAWQAFHTTDNAAPLLSSDFADAHFEFRSKFLSGQPEQRARWKRAVAYTSSAMGEAIGEDYVELYFPPDAKAKMDELVANVKVAMGARLDQLDWMSPATKAEARSKLEGFGLKIGHPDEWRDYSALQLANGDVFGNAERAMAFEWDYRKGRIGKPVDKAEWGMTPQTVNAYYNSVKNEIVFPLSLIHI
;
A
#
# COMPACT_ATOMS: atom_id res chain seq x y z
N THR A 1 14.92 4.82 1.58
CA THR A 1 15.09 3.74 2.59
C THR A 1 14.15 2.59 2.24
N LEU A 2 14.65 1.35 2.30
CA LEU A 2 13.86 0.12 2.20
C LEU A 2 13.24 -0.21 3.55
N TYR A 3 11.96 -0.60 3.53
CA TYR A 3 11.24 -1.08 4.71
C TYR A 3 10.76 -2.50 4.48
N LEU A 4 11.08 -3.38 5.41
CA LEU A 4 10.56 -4.75 5.49
C LEU A 4 9.41 -4.75 6.50
N SER A 5 8.24 -5.21 6.08
CA SER A 5 7.04 -5.25 6.91
C SER A 5 6.41 -6.64 6.93
N GLN A 6 5.81 -7.02 8.05
CA GLN A 6 5.04 -8.27 8.14
C GLN A 6 3.93 -8.30 7.08
N SER A 7 3.73 -9.46 6.45
CA SER A 7 2.72 -9.71 5.42
C SER A 7 2.40 -11.21 5.34
N GLY A 8 1.65 -11.63 4.32
CA GLY A 8 1.37 -13.04 4.06
C GLY A 8 0.00 -13.51 4.53
N LEU A 9 -0.92 -12.57 4.85
CA LEU A 9 -2.29 -12.87 5.25
C LEU A 9 -3.29 -12.46 4.17
N GLY A 10 -4.10 -13.40 3.71
CA GLY A 10 -5.11 -13.13 2.71
C GLY A 10 -6.40 -12.50 3.25
N LEU A 11 -6.74 -12.68 4.53
CA LEU A 11 -7.85 -11.97 5.20
C LEU A 11 -7.46 -10.56 5.68
N GLY A 12 -6.21 -10.15 5.53
CA GLY A 12 -5.75 -8.77 5.76
C GLY A 12 -5.40 -8.39 7.19
N ASP A 13 -5.94 -9.05 8.23
CA ASP A 13 -5.62 -8.75 9.63
C ASP A 13 -5.54 -10.02 10.48
N ARG A 14 -4.55 -10.08 11.38
CA ARG A 14 -4.37 -11.20 12.31
C ARG A 14 -5.62 -11.53 13.13
N GLN A 15 -6.43 -10.52 13.49
CA GLN A 15 -7.64 -10.75 14.29
C GLN A 15 -8.67 -11.59 13.53
N MET A 16 -8.73 -11.50 12.21
CA MET A 16 -9.66 -12.30 11.41
C MET A 16 -9.34 -13.81 11.45
N TYR A 17 -8.09 -14.16 11.77
CA TYR A 17 -7.66 -15.56 11.97
C TYR A 17 -7.88 -16.04 13.40
N LEU A 18 -7.74 -15.16 14.39
CA LEU A 18 -7.61 -15.56 15.81
C LEU A 18 -8.88 -15.35 16.64
N ASP A 19 -9.67 -14.30 16.34
CA ASP A 19 -10.86 -13.99 17.11
C ASP A 19 -12.05 -14.85 16.65
N GLU A 20 -12.79 -15.43 17.61
CA GLU A 20 -13.93 -16.32 17.32
C GLU A 20 -15.05 -15.64 16.54
N LYS A 21 -15.26 -14.34 16.76
CA LYS A 21 -16.27 -13.57 16.02
C LYS A 21 -16.11 -13.58 14.50
N PHE A 22 -14.91 -13.92 14.00
CA PHE A 22 -14.60 -14.02 12.56
C PHE A 22 -14.62 -15.46 12.04
N ALA A 23 -15.14 -16.43 12.79
CA ALA A 23 -15.27 -17.81 12.33
C ALA A 23 -16.01 -17.93 10.98
N PRO A 24 -17.15 -17.22 10.74
CA PRO A 24 -17.83 -17.26 9.44
C PRO A 24 -16.97 -16.74 8.28
N GLN A 25 -16.11 -15.72 8.54
CA GLN A 25 -15.19 -15.20 7.53
C GLN A 25 -14.11 -16.20 7.17
N ARG A 26 -13.57 -16.92 8.17
CA ARG A 26 -12.57 -17.99 7.93
C ARG A 26 -13.15 -19.15 7.12
N GLU A 27 -14.36 -19.59 7.48
CA GLU A 27 -15.04 -20.65 6.74
C GLU A 27 -15.26 -20.28 5.27
N ARG A 28 -15.79 -19.09 5.03
CA ARG A 28 -16.01 -18.59 3.67
C ARG A 28 -14.69 -18.35 2.92
N TYR A 29 -13.63 -17.95 3.63
CA TYR A 29 -12.30 -17.76 3.05
C TYR A 29 -11.70 -19.08 2.56
N VAL A 30 -11.78 -20.15 3.34
CA VAL A 30 -11.33 -21.50 2.92
C VAL A 30 -12.08 -21.95 1.67
N ALA A 31 -13.40 -21.74 1.61
CA ALA A 31 -14.17 -22.05 0.40
C ALA A 31 -13.73 -21.24 -0.81
N TYR A 32 -13.43 -19.95 -0.62
CA TYR A 32 -12.93 -19.06 -1.67
C TYR A 32 -11.53 -19.47 -2.17
N ILE A 33 -10.62 -19.84 -1.27
CA ILE A 33 -9.29 -20.36 -1.66
C ILE A 33 -9.46 -21.59 -2.54
N ALA A 34 -10.29 -22.55 -2.14
CA ALA A 34 -10.55 -23.75 -2.89
C ALA A 34 -11.15 -23.45 -4.28
N GLU A 35 -12.09 -22.51 -4.36
CA GLU A 35 -12.71 -22.06 -5.61
C GLU A 35 -11.67 -21.49 -6.59
N LEU A 36 -10.81 -20.57 -6.13
CA LEU A 36 -9.77 -20.01 -6.99
C LEU A 36 -8.71 -21.03 -7.42
N LEU A 37 -8.29 -21.92 -6.52
CA LEU A 37 -7.36 -23.01 -6.87
C LEU A 37 -7.99 -23.96 -7.89
N GLN A 38 -9.27 -24.27 -7.76
CA GLN A 38 -10.00 -25.11 -8.73
C GLN A 38 -10.08 -24.41 -10.10
N LEU A 39 -10.42 -23.13 -10.15
CA LEU A 39 -10.44 -22.34 -11.39
C LEU A 39 -9.05 -22.26 -12.04
N ALA A 40 -8.00 -22.23 -11.25
CA ALA A 40 -6.60 -22.25 -11.71
C ALA A 40 -6.12 -23.66 -12.14
N GLY A 41 -6.94 -24.70 -12.00
CA GLY A 41 -6.58 -26.07 -12.34
C GLY A 41 -5.57 -26.72 -11.37
N TRP A 42 -5.54 -26.26 -10.10
CA TRP A 42 -4.64 -26.80 -9.08
C TRP A 42 -5.18 -28.11 -8.53
N ASP A 43 -4.28 -29.07 -8.32
CA ASP A 43 -4.64 -30.37 -7.73
C ASP A 43 -5.06 -30.24 -6.26
N ASP A 44 -6.01 -31.07 -5.83
CA ASP A 44 -6.57 -31.07 -4.47
C ASP A 44 -6.87 -29.66 -3.90
N PRO A 45 -7.75 -28.86 -4.55
CA PRO A 45 -8.01 -27.51 -4.12
C PRO A 45 -8.55 -27.41 -2.70
N GLN A 46 -9.35 -28.37 -2.24
CA GLN A 46 -9.93 -28.39 -0.91
C GLN A 46 -8.86 -28.67 0.17
N GLY A 47 -8.02 -29.67 -0.03
CA GLY A 47 -6.94 -29.98 0.91
C GLY A 47 -5.90 -28.87 0.98
N ASN A 48 -5.57 -28.26 -0.17
CA ASN A 48 -4.66 -27.12 -0.20
C ASN A 48 -5.25 -25.87 0.45
N ALA A 49 -6.56 -25.61 0.33
CA ALA A 49 -7.20 -24.49 1.02
C ALA A 49 -7.10 -24.62 2.55
N GLN A 50 -7.25 -25.82 3.11
CA GLN A 50 -7.08 -26.06 4.54
C GLN A 50 -5.61 -25.85 4.98
N LYS A 51 -4.64 -26.32 4.20
CA LYS A 51 -3.22 -26.12 4.47
C LYS A 51 -2.83 -24.64 4.43
N ILE A 52 -3.34 -23.89 3.44
CA ILE A 52 -3.13 -22.44 3.32
C ILE A 52 -3.71 -21.72 4.53
N MET A 53 -4.95 -22.04 4.94
CA MET A 53 -5.56 -21.44 6.12
C MET A 53 -4.76 -21.73 7.39
N ALA A 54 -4.23 -22.93 7.55
CA ALA A 54 -3.37 -23.31 8.69
C ALA A 54 -2.04 -22.54 8.68
N LEU A 55 -1.40 -22.39 7.52
CA LEU A 55 -0.16 -21.62 7.35
C LEU A 55 -0.38 -20.14 7.70
N GLU A 56 -1.42 -19.53 7.13
CA GLU A 56 -1.73 -18.13 7.40
C GLU A 56 -2.15 -17.87 8.85
N THR A 57 -2.76 -18.85 9.52
CA THR A 57 -3.05 -18.76 10.96
C THR A 57 -1.76 -18.68 11.78
N GLN A 58 -0.75 -19.51 11.48
CA GLN A 58 0.56 -19.44 12.13
C GLN A 58 1.23 -18.08 11.87
N ILE A 59 1.17 -17.57 10.64
CA ILE A 59 1.68 -16.25 10.29
C ILE A 59 0.94 -15.17 11.10
N ALA A 60 -0.40 -15.25 11.22
CA ALA A 60 -1.21 -14.33 12.00
C ALA A 60 -0.86 -14.31 13.49
N GLU A 61 -0.53 -15.47 14.07
CA GLU A 61 -0.04 -15.59 15.46
C GLU A 61 1.29 -14.84 15.64
N ALA A 62 2.18 -14.89 14.64
CA ALA A 62 3.45 -14.19 14.67
C ALA A 62 3.35 -12.66 14.48
N HIS A 63 2.28 -12.18 13.83
CA HIS A 63 2.10 -10.76 13.51
C HIS A 63 1.88 -9.89 14.76
N TRP A 64 2.41 -8.68 14.71
CA TRP A 64 2.03 -7.61 15.64
C TRP A 64 0.58 -7.17 15.39
N THR A 65 -0.03 -6.62 16.43
CA THR A 65 -1.33 -5.96 16.32
C THR A 65 -1.22 -4.65 15.51
N ARG A 66 -2.37 -4.16 15.03
CA ARG A 66 -2.42 -2.83 14.38
C ARG A 66 -1.97 -1.70 15.30
N ALA A 67 -2.27 -1.80 16.59
CA ALA A 67 -1.87 -0.79 17.57
C ALA A 67 -0.35 -0.74 17.74
N GLU A 68 0.30 -1.89 17.91
CA GLU A 68 1.76 -1.98 17.99
C GLU A 68 2.43 -1.49 16.70
N SER A 69 1.90 -1.86 15.53
CA SER A 69 2.42 -1.46 14.21
C SER A 69 2.27 0.04 13.91
N ARG A 70 1.52 0.81 14.72
CA ARG A 70 1.42 2.28 14.65
C ARG A 70 2.43 3.01 15.51
N ASP A 71 3.04 2.33 16.44
CA ASP A 71 4.09 2.90 17.30
C ASP A 71 5.36 3.10 16.48
N ARG A 72 5.70 4.36 16.21
CA ARG A 72 6.81 4.70 15.32
C ARG A 72 8.17 4.37 15.92
N ASP A 73 8.30 4.42 17.23
CA ASP A 73 9.54 4.09 17.92
C ASP A 73 9.81 2.59 17.82
N LYS A 74 8.78 1.78 18.00
CA LYS A 74 8.87 0.33 17.87
C LYS A 74 9.09 -0.15 16.42
N THR A 75 8.57 0.58 15.45
CA THR A 75 8.65 0.19 14.04
C THR A 75 9.88 0.74 13.31
N TYR A 76 10.86 1.27 14.02
CA TYR A 76 12.11 1.75 13.45
C TYR A 76 13.30 0.92 13.93
N ASN A 77 13.51 -0.21 13.29
CA ASN A 77 14.60 -1.16 13.60
C ASN A 77 15.56 -1.25 12.40
N PRO A 78 16.58 -0.38 12.32
CA PRO A 78 17.56 -0.42 11.25
C PRO A 78 18.35 -1.73 11.28
N VAL A 79 18.57 -2.30 10.10
CA VAL A 79 19.30 -3.56 9.94
C VAL A 79 20.15 -3.51 8.67
N LYS A 80 21.37 -4.06 8.75
CA LYS A 80 22.16 -4.33 7.54
C LYS A 80 21.64 -5.61 6.88
N PHE A 81 21.50 -5.60 5.57
CA PHE A 81 20.93 -6.76 4.86
C PHE A 81 21.84 -8.00 4.92
N ALA A 82 23.14 -7.80 5.11
CA ALA A 82 24.06 -8.90 5.40
C ALA A 82 23.80 -9.61 6.75
N GLU A 83 23.04 -8.98 7.66
CA GLU A 83 22.71 -9.53 9.00
C GLU A 83 21.34 -10.21 9.03
N LEU A 84 20.56 -10.17 7.93
CA LEU A 84 19.19 -10.71 7.90
C LEU A 84 19.13 -12.22 8.23
N ASP A 85 20.10 -13.01 7.78
CA ASP A 85 20.18 -14.43 8.08
C ASP A 85 20.42 -14.71 9.57
N THR A 86 20.99 -13.75 10.30
CA THR A 86 21.17 -13.83 11.75
C THR A 86 19.93 -13.32 12.50
N VAL A 87 19.33 -12.23 12.01
CA VAL A 87 18.18 -11.58 12.65
C VAL A 87 16.90 -12.42 12.47
N ALA A 88 16.71 -13.00 11.29
CA ALA A 88 15.53 -13.79 10.96
C ALA A 88 15.94 -15.03 10.14
N PRO A 89 16.56 -16.02 10.79
CA PRO A 89 17.09 -17.23 10.13
C PRO A 89 15.97 -18.10 9.55
N GLY A 90 16.27 -18.77 8.44
CA GLY A 90 15.36 -19.74 7.81
C GLY A 90 14.63 -19.21 6.57
N PHE A 91 14.71 -17.92 6.28
CA PHE A 91 14.20 -17.35 5.02
C PHE A 91 15.38 -17.03 4.09
N PRO A 92 15.31 -17.31 2.77
CA PRO A 92 16.41 -17.10 1.84
C PRO A 92 16.55 -15.60 1.45
N TRP A 93 16.98 -14.77 2.40
CA TRP A 93 17.00 -13.31 2.28
C TRP A 93 17.76 -12.79 1.07
N GLN A 94 18.94 -13.35 0.81
CA GLN A 94 19.77 -12.89 -0.32
C GLN A 94 19.10 -13.20 -1.66
N THR A 95 18.50 -14.39 -1.80
CA THR A 95 17.71 -14.76 -2.99
C THR A 95 16.50 -13.84 -3.16
N TYR A 96 15.82 -13.53 -2.06
CA TYR A 96 14.66 -12.60 -2.09
C TYR A 96 15.05 -11.19 -2.52
N LEU A 97 16.12 -10.62 -1.94
CA LEU A 97 16.60 -9.29 -2.28
C LEU A 97 17.07 -9.21 -3.74
N ALA A 98 17.77 -10.24 -4.23
CA ALA A 98 18.19 -10.33 -5.62
C ALA A 98 16.99 -10.45 -6.58
N ALA A 99 15.99 -11.27 -6.25
CA ALA A 99 14.77 -11.40 -7.05
C ALA A 99 13.93 -10.10 -7.07
N ALA A 100 13.99 -9.33 -5.99
CA ALA A 100 13.39 -8.00 -5.92
C ALA A 100 14.24 -6.91 -6.57
N GLU A 101 15.44 -7.24 -7.06
CA GLU A 101 16.40 -6.31 -7.65
C GLU A 101 16.78 -5.14 -6.72
N VAL A 102 16.94 -5.43 -5.44
CA VAL A 102 17.31 -4.45 -4.40
C VAL A 102 18.51 -4.92 -3.55
N ASP A 103 19.23 -5.93 -4.01
CA ASP A 103 20.43 -6.51 -3.39
C ASP A 103 21.64 -5.56 -3.37
N TYR A 104 21.57 -4.46 -4.14
CA TYR A 104 22.56 -3.38 -4.08
C TYR A 104 22.37 -2.47 -2.86
N ALA A 105 21.30 -2.57 -2.11
CA ALA A 105 21.07 -1.79 -0.90
C ALA A 105 21.73 -2.46 0.30
N ASP A 106 22.56 -1.71 1.04
CA ASP A 106 23.30 -2.24 2.19
C ASP A 106 22.43 -2.46 3.43
N ALA A 107 21.37 -1.66 3.57
CA ALA A 107 20.57 -1.64 4.78
C ALA A 107 19.12 -1.20 4.54
N GLY A 108 18.26 -1.52 5.50
CA GLY A 108 16.87 -1.13 5.54
C GLY A 108 16.34 -1.04 6.97
N VAL A 109 15.03 -1.05 7.11
CA VAL A 109 14.33 -1.00 8.40
C VAL A 109 13.35 -2.17 8.47
N ILE A 110 13.47 -3.03 9.47
CA ILE A 110 12.46 -4.02 9.83
C ILE A 110 11.42 -3.33 10.73
N ARG A 111 10.16 -3.32 10.30
CA ARG A 111 9.11 -2.63 11.07
C ARG A 111 8.63 -3.44 12.26
N GLN A 112 8.50 -4.75 12.13
CA GLN A 112 8.03 -5.64 13.20
C GLN A 112 9.12 -6.67 13.51
N ASP A 113 10.17 -6.23 14.19
CA ASP A 113 11.41 -6.98 14.42
C ASP A 113 11.19 -8.36 15.07
N THR A 114 10.29 -8.45 16.05
CA THR A 114 10.01 -9.72 16.75
C THR A 114 9.06 -10.65 15.96
N ALA A 115 8.38 -10.17 14.91
CA ALA A 115 7.57 -10.99 14.02
C ALA A 115 8.44 -11.69 12.95
N PHE A 116 9.47 -11.01 12.45
CA PHE A 116 10.29 -11.48 11.34
C PHE A 116 10.97 -12.84 11.59
N PRO A 117 11.67 -13.09 12.73
CA PRO A 117 12.28 -14.41 12.98
C PRO A 117 11.23 -15.53 13.11
N LYS A 118 10.04 -15.22 13.62
CA LYS A 118 8.94 -16.19 13.70
C LYS A 118 8.40 -16.54 12.31
N ILE A 119 8.18 -15.54 11.47
CA ILE A 119 7.69 -15.73 10.08
C ILE A 119 8.74 -16.47 9.26
N ALA A 120 10.02 -16.12 9.38
CA ALA A 120 11.11 -16.83 8.72
C ALA A 120 11.17 -18.32 9.11
N LYS A 121 10.98 -18.62 10.40
CA LYS A 121 10.90 -19.99 10.88
C LYS A 121 9.67 -20.73 10.33
N ILE A 122 8.49 -20.10 10.32
CA ILE A 122 7.27 -20.69 9.75
C ILE A 122 7.51 -21.03 8.27
N PHE A 123 8.15 -20.14 7.52
CA PHE A 123 8.51 -20.38 6.12
C PHE A 123 9.47 -21.59 5.97
N ALA A 124 10.50 -21.67 6.82
CA ALA A 124 11.47 -22.75 6.77
C ALA A 124 10.88 -24.14 7.13
N ASP A 125 9.92 -24.15 8.06
CA ASP A 125 9.28 -25.38 8.54
C ASP A 125 8.11 -25.82 7.64
N ALA A 126 7.59 -24.93 6.79
CA ALA A 126 6.44 -25.21 5.95
C ALA A 126 6.79 -26.20 4.81
N ASP A 127 5.86 -27.11 4.54
CA ASP A 127 5.94 -27.98 3.38
C ASP A 127 5.97 -27.20 2.07
N LEU A 128 6.90 -27.55 1.17
CA LEU A 128 7.10 -26.83 -0.09
C LEU A 128 5.85 -26.81 -0.98
N ASP A 129 5.06 -27.88 -1.01
CA ASP A 129 3.85 -27.93 -1.82
C ASP A 129 2.75 -27.02 -1.24
N THR A 130 2.71 -26.88 0.07
CA THR A 130 1.87 -25.88 0.76
C THR A 130 2.29 -24.46 0.41
N LEU A 131 3.60 -24.15 0.40
CA LEU A 131 4.10 -22.82 -0.02
C LEU A 131 3.80 -22.52 -1.48
N LYS A 132 3.93 -23.50 -2.37
CA LYS A 132 3.55 -23.36 -3.79
C LYS A 132 2.05 -23.07 -3.97
N ALA A 133 1.20 -23.83 -3.27
CA ALA A 133 -0.25 -23.63 -3.32
C ALA A 133 -0.65 -22.27 -2.74
N TRP A 134 -0.02 -21.85 -1.64
CA TRP A 134 -0.21 -20.54 -1.05
C TRP A 134 0.18 -19.41 -2.02
N GLN A 135 1.34 -19.52 -2.66
CA GLN A 135 1.78 -18.56 -3.66
C GLN A 135 0.85 -18.53 -4.87
N ALA A 136 0.44 -19.69 -5.39
CA ALA A 136 -0.49 -19.81 -6.49
C ALA A 136 -1.84 -19.14 -6.17
N PHE A 137 -2.38 -19.40 -4.97
CA PHE A 137 -3.60 -18.74 -4.51
C PHE A 137 -3.45 -17.20 -4.47
N HIS A 138 -2.42 -16.68 -3.83
CA HIS A 138 -2.23 -15.23 -3.72
C HIS A 138 -2.00 -14.55 -5.08
N THR A 139 -1.26 -15.19 -5.97
CA THR A 139 -1.07 -14.71 -7.34
C THR A 139 -2.40 -14.66 -8.10
N THR A 140 -3.18 -15.73 -7.99
CA THR A 140 -4.51 -15.82 -8.63
C THR A 140 -5.49 -14.81 -8.03
N ASP A 141 -5.55 -14.68 -6.73
CA ASP A 141 -6.42 -13.71 -6.03
C ASP A 141 -6.13 -12.26 -6.45
N ASN A 142 -4.86 -11.88 -6.51
CA ASN A 142 -4.44 -10.56 -6.96
C ASN A 142 -4.76 -10.31 -8.44
N ALA A 143 -4.67 -11.32 -9.29
CA ALA A 143 -4.96 -11.25 -10.71
C ALA A 143 -6.46 -11.35 -11.04
N ALA A 144 -7.25 -11.98 -10.18
CA ALA A 144 -8.65 -12.37 -10.42
C ALA A 144 -9.54 -11.26 -11.02
N PRO A 145 -9.47 -9.99 -10.58
CA PRO A 145 -10.26 -8.90 -11.17
C PRO A 145 -9.97 -8.63 -12.66
N LEU A 146 -8.83 -9.10 -13.17
CA LEU A 146 -8.35 -8.88 -14.53
C LEU A 146 -8.43 -10.14 -15.41
N LEU A 147 -8.79 -11.29 -14.83
CA LEU A 147 -8.94 -12.57 -15.50
C LEU A 147 -10.36 -12.74 -16.09
N SER A 148 -10.69 -13.97 -16.49
CA SER A 148 -12.03 -14.30 -17.00
C SER A 148 -13.13 -14.04 -15.96
N SER A 149 -14.40 -14.03 -16.41
CA SER A 149 -15.56 -13.75 -15.54
C SER A 149 -15.59 -14.62 -14.30
N ASP A 150 -15.28 -15.91 -14.43
CA ASP A 150 -15.35 -16.86 -13.33
C ASP A 150 -14.44 -16.46 -12.16
N PHE A 151 -13.21 -16.03 -12.44
CA PHE A 151 -12.28 -15.50 -11.43
C PHE A 151 -12.74 -14.15 -10.88
N ALA A 152 -13.16 -13.24 -11.76
CA ALA A 152 -13.59 -11.91 -11.36
C ALA A 152 -14.87 -11.96 -10.50
N ASP A 153 -15.79 -12.86 -10.79
CA ASP A 153 -17.05 -13.05 -10.06
C ASP A 153 -16.79 -13.73 -8.71
N ALA A 154 -15.95 -14.77 -8.64
CA ALA A 154 -15.54 -15.39 -7.39
C ALA A 154 -14.86 -14.37 -6.46
N HIS A 155 -13.94 -13.56 -6.99
CA HIS A 155 -13.28 -12.48 -6.23
C HIS A 155 -14.28 -11.45 -5.73
N PHE A 156 -15.22 -11.00 -6.58
CA PHE A 156 -16.25 -10.04 -6.18
C PHE A 156 -17.16 -10.58 -5.07
N GLU A 157 -17.67 -11.80 -5.21
CA GLU A 157 -18.57 -12.43 -4.23
C GLU A 157 -17.91 -12.55 -2.85
N PHE A 158 -16.62 -12.85 -2.79
CA PHE A 158 -15.92 -12.95 -1.52
C PHE A 158 -15.40 -11.58 -1.02
N ARG A 159 -14.54 -10.90 -1.80
CA ARG A 159 -13.82 -9.71 -1.34
C ARG A 159 -14.70 -8.47 -1.18
N SER A 160 -15.61 -8.27 -2.15
CA SER A 160 -16.44 -7.07 -2.18
C SER A 160 -17.80 -7.30 -1.52
N LYS A 161 -18.52 -8.34 -1.92
CA LYS A 161 -19.87 -8.56 -1.44
C LYS A 161 -19.91 -9.11 -0.02
N PHE A 162 -19.18 -10.19 0.26
CA PHE A 162 -19.20 -10.81 1.58
C PHE A 162 -18.38 -10.04 2.62
N LEU A 163 -17.13 -9.68 2.33
CA LEU A 163 -16.28 -9.00 3.31
C LEU A 163 -16.58 -7.51 3.46
N SER A 164 -16.92 -6.81 2.36
CA SER A 164 -17.09 -5.36 2.36
C SER A 164 -18.56 -4.91 2.29
N GLY A 165 -19.51 -5.83 2.11
CA GLY A 165 -20.95 -5.52 2.06
C GLY A 165 -21.39 -4.81 0.77
N GLN A 166 -20.59 -4.83 -0.29
CA GLN A 166 -20.96 -4.21 -1.57
C GLN A 166 -21.98 -5.09 -2.30
N PRO A 167 -23.24 -4.65 -2.51
CA PRO A 167 -24.31 -5.52 -2.99
C PRO A 167 -24.13 -5.93 -4.47
N GLU A 168 -23.61 -5.03 -5.30
CA GLU A 168 -23.46 -5.21 -6.74
C GLU A 168 -22.08 -4.81 -7.24
N GLN A 169 -21.60 -5.51 -8.27
CA GLN A 169 -20.34 -5.16 -8.90
C GLN A 169 -20.47 -3.84 -9.66
N ARG A 170 -19.48 -2.96 -9.50
CA ARG A 170 -19.44 -1.69 -10.23
C ARG A 170 -19.40 -1.95 -11.74
N ALA A 171 -20.07 -1.11 -12.51
CA ALA A 171 -20.06 -1.17 -13.99
C ALA A 171 -18.62 -1.28 -14.53
N ARG A 172 -18.42 -2.08 -15.58
CA ARG A 172 -17.10 -2.38 -16.12
C ARG A 172 -16.25 -1.13 -16.42
N TRP A 173 -16.87 -0.10 -17.02
CA TRP A 173 -16.16 1.14 -17.32
C TRP A 173 -15.65 1.85 -16.05
N LYS A 174 -16.41 1.83 -14.95
CA LYS A 174 -15.97 2.40 -13.66
C LYS A 174 -14.79 1.64 -13.06
N ARG A 175 -14.77 0.31 -13.24
CA ARG A 175 -13.65 -0.55 -12.82
C ARG A 175 -12.42 -0.28 -13.67
N ALA A 176 -12.59 -0.14 -14.98
CA ALA A 176 -11.50 0.19 -15.91
C ALA A 176 -10.88 1.56 -15.57
N VAL A 177 -11.70 2.60 -15.40
CA VAL A 177 -11.21 3.93 -14.99
C VAL A 177 -10.45 3.88 -13.66
N ALA A 178 -10.99 3.18 -12.65
CA ALA A 178 -10.33 3.05 -11.35
C ALA A 178 -8.98 2.32 -11.48
N TYR A 179 -8.93 1.26 -12.29
CA TYR A 179 -7.70 0.52 -12.53
C TYR A 179 -6.66 1.37 -13.27
N THR A 180 -7.04 2.04 -14.36
CA THR A 180 -6.15 2.94 -15.11
C THR A 180 -5.62 4.07 -14.22
N SER A 181 -6.48 4.67 -13.39
CA SER A 181 -6.06 5.68 -12.41
C SER A 181 -5.10 5.14 -11.36
N SER A 182 -5.16 3.85 -11.00
CA SER A 182 -4.20 3.26 -10.07
C SER A 182 -2.85 2.93 -10.73
N ALA A 183 -2.86 2.57 -12.02
CA ALA A 183 -1.68 2.16 -12.78
C ALA A 183 -0.87 3.36 -13.32
N MET A 184 -1.55 4.42 -13.78
CA MET A 184 -0.95 5.60 -14.41
C MET A 184 -1.66 6.90 -13.96
N GLY A 185 -1.80 7.03 -12.64
CA GLY A 185 -2.65 8.06 -12.05
C GLY A 185 -2.23 9.48 -12.34
N GLU A 186 -0.93 9.79 -12.44
CA GLU A 186 -0.49 11.14 -12.75
C GLU A 186 -0.69 11.50 -14.22
N ALA A 187 -0.56 10.55 -15.16
CA ALA A 187 -0.88 10.79 -16.56
C ALA A 187 -2.37 11.13 -16.75
N ILE A 188 -3.27 10.37 -16.07
CA ILE A 188 -4.71 10.72 -16.04
C ILE A 188 -4.95 12.03 -15.30
N GLY A 189 -4.14 12.32 -14.29
CA GLY A 189 -4.20 13.56 -13.51
C GLY A 189 -3.86 14.79 -14.34
N GLU A 190 -2.93 14.69 -15.27
CA GLU A 190 -2.57 15.78 -16.20
C GLU A 190 -3.75 16.19 -17.08
N ASP A 191 -4.38 15.23 -17.76
CA ASP A 191 -5.59 15.46 -18.55
C ASP A 191 -6.73 16.04 -17.70
N TYR A 192 -6.89 15.50 -16.46
CA TYR A 192 -7.92 15.97 -15.53
C TYR A 192 -7.71 17.42 -15.11
N VAL A 193 -6.47 17.82 -14.85
CA VAL A 193 -6.12 19.19 -14.48
C VAL A 193 -6.36 20.15 -15.65
N GLU A 194 -5.96 19.79 -16.86
CA GLU A 194 -6.18 20.60 -18.05
C GLU A 194 -7.67 20.90 -18.27
N LEU A 195 -8.52 19.91 -18.04
CA LEU A 195 -9.96 20.02 -18.29
C LEU A 195 -10.74 20.73 -17.17
N TYR A 196 -10.30 20.56 -15.90
CA TYR A 196 -11.15 20.91 -14.75
C TYR A 196 -10.51 21.87 -13.74
N PHE A 197 -9.26 22.30 -13.92
CA PHE A 197 -8.61 23.22 -12.98
C PHE A 197 -8.29 24.57 -13.58
N PRO A 198 -9.22 25.55 -13.46
CA PRO A 198 -8.92 26.90 -13.87
C PRO A 198 -7.84 27.53 -12.98
N PRO A 199 -6.91 28.32 -13.54
CA PRO A 199 -5.78 28.91 -12.80
C PRO A 199 -6.18 29.76 -11.59
N ASP A 200 -7.35 30.40 -11.62
CA ASP A 200 -7.87 31.18 -10.51
C ASP A 200 -8.29 30.35 -9.30
N ALA A 201 -8.66 29.09 -9.48
CA ALA A 201 -8.99 28.19 -8.38
C ALA A 201 -7.75 27.87 -7.52
N LYS A 202 -6.58 27.66 -8.14
CA LYS A 202 -5.30 27.47 -7.41
C LYS A 202 -4.97 28.72 -6.59
N ALA A 203 -5.05 29.91 -7.18
CA ALA A 203 -4.75 31.16 -6.50
C ALA A 203 -5.65 31.41 -5.28
N LYS A 204 -6.95 31.13 -5.38
CA LYS A 204 -7.90 31.24 -4.26
C LYS A 204 -7.57 30.26 -3.12
N MET A 205 -7.14 29.04 -3.46
CA MET A 205 -6.74 28.06 -2.46
C MET A 205 -5.41 28.41 -1.79
N ASP A 206 -4.45 28.94 -2.54
CA ASP A 206 -3.19 29.45 -1.99
C ASP A 206 -3.46 30.58 -0.99
N GLU A 207 -4.36 31.53 -1.31
CA GLU A 207 -4.79 32.58 -0.39
C GLU A 207 -5.50 32.02 0.86
N LEU A 208 -6.44 31.08 0.68
CA LEU A 208 -7.15 30.43 1.78
C LEU A 208 -6.16 29.78 2.76
N VAL A 209 -5.22 29.00 2.25
CA VAL A 209 -4.26 28.29 3.10
C VAL A 209 -3.27 29.26 3.75
N ALA A 210 -2.87 30.33 3.07
CA ALA A 210 -2.08 31.41 3.67
C ALA A 210 -2.80 32.03 4.87
N ASN A 211 -4.11 32.34 4.71
CA ASN A 211 -4.95 32.86 5.80
C ASN A 211 -5.08 31.86 6.97
N VAL A 212 -5.21 30.56 6.68
CA VAL A 212 -5.22 29.51 7.72
C VAL A 212 -3.89 29.47 8.48
N LYS A 213 -2.74 29.62 7.80
CA LYS A 213 -1.42 29.71 8.48
C LYS A 213 -1.32 30.91 9.39
N VAL A 214 -1.79 32.08 8.95
CA VAL A 214 -1.83 33.29 9.78
C VAL A 214 -2.70 33.09 11.01
N ALA A 215 -3.91 32.55 10.84
CA ALA A 215 -4.83 32.27 11.93
C ALA A 215 -4.25 31.24 12.93
N MET A 216 -3.56 30.20 12.44
CA MET A 216 -2.88 29.21 13.28
C MET A 216 -1.76 29.85 14.11
N GLY A 217 -0.96 30.73 13.51
CA GLY A 217 0.08 31.49 14.22
C GLY A 217 -0.51 32.33 15.36
N ALA A 218 -1.58 33.10 15.09
CA ALA A 218 -2.27 33.87 16.10
C ALA A 218 -2.87 33.00 17.23
N ARG A 219 -3.37 31.80 16.88
CA ARG A 219 -3.90 30.85 17.85
C ARG A 219 -2.80 30.26 18.75
N LEU A 220 -1.64 29.95 18.20
CA LEU A 220 -0.50 29.44 18.97
C LEU A 220 -0.10 30.43 20.09
N ASP A 221 -0.15 31.73 19.82
CA ASP A 221 0.18 32.75 20.83
C ASP A 221 -0.77 32.75 22.01
N GLN A 222 -2.05 32.46 21.77
CA GLN A 222 -3.12 32.49 22.78
C GLN A 222 -3.21 31.20 23.63
N LEU A 223 -2.41 30.16 23.36
CA LEU A 223 -2.49 28.89 24.09
C LEU A 223 -1.81 29.02 25.45
N ASP A 224 -2.57 29.02 26.54
CA ASP A 224 -2.06 29.18 27.92
C ASP A 224 -1.30 27.95 28.42
N TRP A 225 -1.59 26.76 27.87
CA TRP A 225 -0.96 25.49 28.28
C TRP A 225 0.43 25.26 27.64
N MET A 226 0.79 26.03 26.62
CA MET A 226 2.11 25.95 25.99
C MET A 226 3.11 26.89 26.66
N SER A 227 4.30 26.35 27.02
CA SER A 227 5.42 27.19 27.47
C SER A 227 5.92 28.10 26.32
N PRO A 228 6.61 29.23 26.67
CA PRO A 228 7.21 30.08 25.63
C PRO A 228 8.16 29.35 24.70
N ALA A 229 8.96 28.42 25.22
CA ALA A 229 9.85 27.57 24.38
C ALA A 229 9.08 26.69 23.44
N THR A 230 8.01 26.02 23.90
CA THR A 230 7.14 25.19 23.05
C THR A 230 6.44 26.01 21.97
N LYS A 231 6.01 27.24 22.27
CA LYS A 231 5.42 28.14 21.27
C LYS A 231 6.44 28.53 20.21
N ALA A 232 7.70 28.79 20.57
CA ALA A 232 8.76 29.10 19.62
C ALA A 232 9.01 27.92 18.64
N GLU A 233 9.10 26.70 19.15
CA GLU A 233 9.23 25.50 18.31
C GLU A 233 8.01 25.27 17.41
N ALA A 234 6.80 25.49 17.92
CA ALA A 234 5.58 25.36 17.13
C ALA A 234 5.52 26.40 16.01
N ARG A 235 6.00 27.62 16.23
CA ARG A 235 6.11 28.66 15.20
C ARG A 235 7.15 28.30 14.14
N SER A 236 8.33 27.87 14.53
CA SER A 236 9.37 27.40 13.61
C SER A 236 8.84 26.28 12.71
N LYS A 237 8.10 25.33 13.30
CA LYS A 237 7.45 24.26 12.54
C LYS A 237 6.39 24.80 11.56
N LEU A 238 5.59 25.79 11.96
CA LEU A 238 4.58 26.43 11.11
C LEU A 238 5.21 27.23 9.96
N GLU A 239 6.34 27.90 10.18
CA GLU A 239 7.10 28.62 9.16
C GLU A 239 7.63 27.66 8.09
N GLY A 240 8.24 26.55 8.52
CA GLY A 240 8.74 25.50 7.65
C GLY A 240 7.67 24.59 7.06
N PHE A 241 6.37 24.93 7.21
CA PHE A 241 5.25 24.09 6.75
C PHE A 241 5.06 24.18 5.24
N GLY A 242 5.30 23.05 4.58
CA GLY A 242 5.12 22.92 3.12
C GLY A 242 3.66 22.81 2.72
N LEU A 243 3.34 23.37 1.57
CA LEU A 243 2.00 23.35 0.98
C LEU A 243 2.05 22.80 -0.44
N LYS A 244 1.14 21.90 -0.74
CA LYS A 244 0.90 21.39 -2.09
C LYS A 244 -0.58 21.46 -2.38
N ILE A 245 -0.95 22.21 -3.42
CA ILE A 245 -2.35 22.52 -3.74
C ILE A 245 -2.61 22.23 -5.22
N GLY A 246 -3.65 21.44 -5.48
CA GLY A 246 -4.14 21.13 -6.81
C GLY A 246 -3.43 19.96 -7.47
N HIS A 247 -2.23 20.17 -8.00
CA HIS A 247 -1.48 19.19 -8.77
C HIS A 247 0.04 19.40 -8.62
N PRO A 248 0.88 18.39 -8.96
CA PRO A 248 2.33 18.57 -9.01
C PRO A 248 2.74 19.58 -10.10
N ASP A 249 3.85 20.29 -9.87
CA ASP A 249 4.43 21.20 -10.86
C ASP A 249 5.16 20.44 -11.98
N GLU A 250 5.66 19.23 -11.68
CA GLU A 250 6.31 18.31 -12.63
C GLU A 250 5.55 16.99 -12.62
N TRP A 251 5.13 16.54 -13.81
CA TRP A 251 4.43 15.27 -13.99
C TRP A 251 5.42 14.11 -14.08
N ARG A 252 4.99 12.95 -13.62
CA ARG A 252 5.75 11.72 -13.76
C ARG A 252 5.84 11.31 -15.23
N ASP A 253 7.05 11.03 -15.69
CA ASP A 253 7.29 10.52 -17.03
C ASP A 253 6.89 9.03 -17.14
N TYR A 254 5.91 8.75 -18.00
CA TYR A 254 5.42 7.41 -18.32
C TYR A 254 5.93 6.90 -19.67
N SER A 255 6.87 7.58 -20.33
CA SER A 255 7.37 7.20 -21.68
C SER A 255 7.98 5.81 -21.73
N ALA A 256 8.54 5.31 -20.64
CA ALA A 256 9.08 3.95 -20.52
C ALA A 256 8.00 2.87 -20.35
N LEU A 257 6.76 3.22 -20.01
CA LEU A 257 5.66 2.27 -19.84
C LEU A 257 5.11 1.84 -21.21
N GLN A 258 5.41 0.62 -21.62
CA GLN A 258 4.94 0.06 -22.88
C GLN A 258 3.61 -0.68 -22.68
N LEU A 259 2.57 -0.28 -23.40
CA LEU A 259 1.26 -0.90 -23.34
C LEU A 259 0.92 -1.60 -24.66
N ALA A 260 0.25 -2.75 -24.58
CA ALA A 260 -0.21 -3.52 -25.73
C ALA A 260 -1.74 -3.53 -25.80
N ASN A 261 -2.30 -3.33 -27.00
CA ASN A 261 -3.73 -3.37 -27.20
C ASN A 261 -4.27 -4.80 -27.03
N GLY A 262 -5.36 -4.96 -26.27
CA GLY A 262 -5.99 -6.24 -26.02
C GLY A 262 -5.33 -7.12 -24.95
N ASP A 263 -4.22 -6.70 -24.35
CA ASP A 263 -3.47 -7.43 -23.33
C ASP A 263 -3.64 -6.79 -21.94
N VAL A 264 -4.80 -6.96 -21.35
CA VAL A 264 -5.14 -6.33 -20.06
C VAL A 264 -4.23 -6.81 -18.94
N PHE A 265 -4.01 -8.12 -18.84
CA PHE A 265 -3.17 -8.72 -17.79
C PHE A 265 -1.70 -8.35 -17.97
N GLY A 266 -1.14 -8.49 -19.16
CA GLY A 266 0.24 -8.09 -19.42
C GLY A 266 0.46 -6.58 -19.25
N ASN A 267 -0.53 -5.72 -19.55
CA ASN A 267 -0.45 -4.30 -19.23
C ASN A 267 -0.41 -4.04 -17.72
N ALA A 268 -1.14 -4.83 -16.95
CA ALA A 268 -1.09 -4.76 -15.49
C ALA A 268 0.29 -5.12 -14.93
N GLU A 269 0.89 -6.19 -15.43
CA GLU A 269 2.25 -6.60 -15.05
C GLU A 269 3.29 -5.53 -15.41
N ARG A 270 3.20 -4.98 -16.63
CA ARG A 270 4.10 -3.90 -17.07
C ARG A 270 3.95 -2.64 -16.23
N ALA A 271 2.73 -2.28 -15.84
CA ALA A 271 2.50 -1.13 -14.94
C ALA A 271 3.06 -1.40 -13.53
N MET A 272 2.92 -2.61 -12.99
CA MET A 272 3.53 -2.98 -11.72
C MET A 272 5.05 -2.98 -11.78
N ALA A 273 5.65 -3.49 -12.84
CA ALA A 273 7.10 -3.46 -13.04
C ALA A 273 7.61 -2.02 -13.17
N PHE A 274 6.93 -1.17 -13.95
CA PHE A 274 7.24 0.26 -14.07
C PHE A 274 7.18 0.98 -12.71
N GLU A 275 6.17 0.71 -11.92
CA GLU A 275 6.04 1.28 -10.56
C GLU A 275 7.17 0.78 -9.64
N TRP A 276 7.53 -0.50 -9.74
CA TRP A 276 8.62 -1.07 -8.97
C TRP A 276 9.96 -0.46 -9.35
N ASP A 277 10.24 -0.29 -10.64
CA ASP A 277 11.45 0.37 -11.16
C ASP A 277 11.57 1.80 -10.65
N TYR A 278 10.48 2.53 -10.66
CA TYR A 278 10.42 3.88 -10.09
C TYR A 278 10.76 3.87 -8.58
N ARG A 279 10.17 2.97 -7.81
CA ARG A 279 10.39 2.88 -6.36
C ARG A 279 11.81 2.48 -6.01
N LYS A 280 12.34 1.42 -6.64
CA LYS A 280 13.71 0.97 -6.39
C LYS A 280 14.75 2.02 -6.83
N GLY A 281 14.49 2.73 -7.92
CA GLY A 281 15.35 3.82 -8.41
C GLY A 281 15.52 4.99 -7.44
N ARG A 282 14.72 5.07 -6.36
CA ARG A 282 14.79 6.09 -5.29
C ARG A 282 15.65 5.65 -4.10
N ILE A 283 16.05 4.38 -4.03
CA ILE A 283 16.88 3.86 -2.93
C ILE A 283 18.24 4.55 -2.97
N GLY A 284 18.70 5.02 -1.83
CA GLY A 284 19.97 5.74 -1.71
C GLY A 284 19.94 7.21 -2.16
N LYS A 285 18.85 7.68 -2.76
CA LYS A 285 18.72 9.09 -3.18
C LYS A 285 18.10 9.96 -2.07
N PRO A 286 18.38 11.28 -2.07
CA PRO A 286 17.68 12.23 -1.22
C PRO A 286 16.15 12.17 -1.42
N VAL A 287 15.41 12.58 -0.39
CA VAL A 287 13.93 12.66 -0.48
C VAL A 287 13.56 13.73 -1.50
N ASP A 288 12.83 13.34 -2.52
CA ASP A 288 12.22 14.27 -3.45
C ASP A 288 11.04 14.98 -2.79
N LYS A 289 11.18 16.30 -2.57
CA LYS A 289 10.12 17.11 -1.97
C LYS A 289 9.03 17.48 -2.98
N ALA A 290 9.28 17.37 -4.29
CA ALA A 290 8.27 17.65 -5.32
C ALA A 290 7.24 16.53 -5.44
N GLU A 291 7.61 15.29 -5.08
CA GLU A 291 6.75 14.10 -5.21
C GLU A 291 5.46 14.19 -4.40
N TRP A 292 4.35 13.88 -5.03
CA TRP A 292 3.03 13.79 -4.43
C TRP A 292 2.68 12.33 -4.06
N GLY A 293 1.96 12.14 -2.95
CA GLY A 293 1.47 10.84 -2.51
C GLY A 293 0.03 10.52 -2.96
N MET A 294 -0.62 11.48 -3.61
CA MET A 294 -1.98 11.35 -4.17
C MET A 294 -2.05 12.07 -5.50
N THR A 295 -2.86 11.56 -6.41
CA THR A 295 -3.10 12.17 -7.72
C THR A 295 -4.14 13.30 -7.65
N PRO A 296 -4.17 14.25 -8.60
CA PRO A 296 -5.11 15.36 -8.60
C PRO A 296 -6.60 14.97 -8.55
N GLN A 297 -6.96 13.86 -9.17
CA GLN A 297 -8.33 13.34 -9.17
C GLN A 297 -8.74 12.63 -7.87
N THR A 298 -7.85 12.54 -6.88
CA THR A 298 -8.15 11.93 -5.58
C THR A 298 -8.93 12.89 -4.69
N VAL A 299 -10.13 12.51 -4.26
CA VAL A 299 -10.94 13.25 -3.27
C VAL A 299 -10.43 12.95 -1.86
N ASN A 300 -9.34 13.57 -1.48
CA ASN A 300 -8.72 13.41 -0.15
C ASN A 300 -7.67 14.49 0.08
N ALA A 301 -7.11 14.52 1.30
CA ALA A 301 -5.95 15.31 1.68
C ALA A 301 -5.06 14.50 2.62
N TYR A 302 -3.79 14.86 2.74
CA TYR A 302 -2.91 14.24 3.72
C TYR A 302 -1.89 15.23 4.28
N TYR A 303 -1.40 14.90 5.47
CA TYR A 303 -0.23 15.52 6.08
C TYR A 303 0.93 14.52 6.12
N ASN A 304 2.09 14.93 5.59
CA ASN A 304 3.32 14.16 5.67
C ASN A 304 4.21 14.73 6.76
N SER A 305 4.30 14.02 7.89
CA SER A 305 5.07 14.48 9.06
C SER A 305 6.59 14.48 8.82
N VAL A 306 7.11 13.67 7.91
CA VAL A 306 8.55 13.61 7.58
C VAL A 306 8.96 14.80 6.73
N LYS A 307 8.11 15.21 5.79
CA LYS A 307 8.33 16.38 4.93
C LYS A 307 7.81 17.67 5.57
N ASN A 308 7.05 17.60 6.66
CA ASN A 308 6.29 18.70 7.28
C ASN A 308 5.43 19.45 6.27
N GLU A 309 4.64 18.72 5.47
CA GLU A 309 3.82 19.27 4.40
C GLU A 309 2.38 18.77 4.47
N ILE A 310 1.44 19.61 4.04
CA ILE A 310 0.06 19.22 3.76
C ILE A 310 -0.19 19.27 2.26
N VAL A 311 -1.01 18.34 1.78
CA VAL A 311 -1.31 18.17 0.37
C VAL A 311 -2.81 18.13 0.16
N PHE A 312 -3.32 19.02 -0.69
CA PHE A 312 -4.72 19.11 -1.11
C PHE A 312 -4.82 18.86 -2.61
N PRO A 313 -5.13 17.62 -3.05
CA PRO A 313 -5.41 17.35 -4.44
C PRO A 313 -6.61 18.13 -4.97
N LEU A 314 -6.61 18.37 -6.29
CA LEU A 314 -7.60 19.17 -6.98
C LEU A 314 -9.06 18.77 -6.68
N SER A 315 -9.36 17.47 -6.75
CA SER A 315 -10.74 17.00 -6.58
C SER A 315 -11.34 17.30 -5.20
N LEU A 316 -10.50 17.44 -4.16
CA LEU A 316 -10.98 17.88 -2.84
C LEU A 316 -11.44 19.35 -2.85
N ILE A 317 -10.83 20.17 -3.70
CA ILE A 317 -11.12 21.62 -3.79
C ILE A 317 -12.48 21.89 -4.44
N HIS A 318 -12.97 20.93 -5.22
CA HIS A 318 -14.23 21.03 -5.98
C HIS A 318 -15.46 20.47 -5.25
N ILE A 319 -15.33 20.04 -3.99
CA ILE A 319 -16.46 19.51 -3.19
C ILE A 319 -17.31 20.64 -2.62
#